data_9c9b5000968a4612a3c5d02b128577be
#
_entry.id   9c9b5000968a4612a3c5d02b128577be
#
_cell.length_a   1.000
_cell.length_b   1.000
_cell.length_c   1.000
_cell.angle_alpha   90.00
_cell.angle_beta   90.00
_cell.angle_gamma   90.00
#
_symmetry.space_group_name_H-M   'P 1'
#
loop_
_entity.id
_entity.type
_entity.pdbx_description
1 polymer ?
#
loop_
_entity_poly.entity_id
_entity_poly.type
_entity_poly.pdbx_seq_one_letter_code
_entity_poly.pdbx_strand_id
1 'polypeptide(L)'
;MATENTGNLYDVVIIGSGPAGDTAAIYCQRAGLKVVLVGGYETGGQLITTTTIENFPGFPGGIAGGALMDKMMEQVKELNCPVLNEDVTNVDLNTYPYKVSISNGDEYLTNNIIIATGAKARYLGLKDEKNFVGKGVSVCATCDGFFYKKKTVCVVGGGNTAAIEALHLAKYAEKVYIIYRQDSFKKMEKEMQERLKKNPKIDYVFNAEVVEYIGNEKTKKLASIKVINNKTKEITEMKMDGVFMAIGKNPTSDLFKDSKLELDKLGYIVTQPDSTRTNLKGIYACGDVANKKIKQAVFSAGQGCLAAMELQSDYSIH
;
A
#
# COMPACT_ATOMS: atom_id res chain seq x y z
N MET A 1 7.34 -1.00 46.32
CA MET A 1 7.89 -1.99 45.41
C MET A 1 6.89 -2.15 44.29
N ALA A 2 7.18 -1.58 43.10
CA ALA A 2 6.33 -1.77 41.94
C ALA A 2 6.52 -3.22 41.48
N THR A 3 5.46 -3.98 41.45
CA THR A 3 5.45 -5.32 40.85
C THR A 3 5.74 -5.13 39.37
N GLU A 4 6.96 -5.51 38.95
CA GLU A 4 7.31 -5.64 37.53
C GLU A 4 6.32 -6.60 36.89
N ASN A 5 5.44 -6.07 36.06
CA ASN A 5 4.49 -6.85 35.28
C ASN A 5 5.23 -7.43 34.07
N THR A 6 6.11 -8.41 34.32
CA THR A 6 6.93 -9.08 33.29
C THR A 6 6.09 -9.92 32.34
N GLY A 7 4.77 -10.05 32.57
CA GLY A 7 3.86 -10.83 31.73
C GLY A 7 3.67 -10.26 30.31
N ASN A 8 3.82 -8.96 30.12
CA ASN A 8 3.55 -8.24 28.86
C ASN A 8 4.80 -7.81 28.08
N LEU A 9 5.98 -8.34 28.42
CA LEU A 9 7.19 -8.07 27.62
C LEU A 9 7.28 -9.06 26.45
N TYR A 10 7.39 -8.52 25.25
CA TYR A 10 7.55 -9.24 23.99
C TYR A 10 8.96 -8.99 23.42
N ASP A 11 9.48 -9.98 22.68
CA ASP A 11 10.72 -9.79 21.92
C ASP A 11 10.46 -8.85 20.75
N VAL A 12 9.28 -8.95 20.13
CA VAL A 12 8.86 -8.07 19.04
C VAL A 12 7.35 -7.84 19.00
N VAL A 13 6.96 -6.60 18.82
CA VAL A 13 5.61 -6.18 18.42
C VAL A 13 5.63 -5.84 16.93
N ILE A 14 4.75 -6.48 16.16
CA ILE A 14 4.59 -6.20 14.72
C ILE A 14 3.32 -5.37 14.54
N ILE A 15 3.42 -4.24 13.85
CA ILE A 15 2.30 -3.30 13.64
C ILE A 15 1.86 -3.36 12.18
N GLY A 16 0.67 -3.93 11.93
CA GLY A 16 0.05 -4.11 10.62
C GLY A 16 0.09 -5.55 10.11
N SER A 17 -1.04 -6.05 9.63
CA SER A 17 -1.29 -7.41 9.17
C SER A 17 -1.49 -7.52 7.65
N GLY A 18 -0.78 -6.72 6.88
CA GLY A 18 -0.63 -6.94 5.44
C GLY A 18 0.45 -8.00 5.14
N PRO A 19 0.75 -8.27 3.85
CA PRO A 19 1.74 -9.30 3.48
C PRO A 19 3.11 -9.14 4.17
N ALA A 20 3.52 -7.91 4.47
CA ALA A 20 4.78 -7.65 5.17
C ALA A 20 4.70 -8.07 6.65
N GLY A 21 3.64 -7.67 7.36
CA GLY A 21 3.47 -7.97 8.78
C GLY A 21 3.24 -9.45 9.04
N ASP A 22 2.36 -10.09 8.27
CA ASP A 22 2.08 -11.53 8.41
C ASP A 22 3.34 -12.37 8.13
N THR A 23 4.11 -12.00 7.07
CA THR A 23 5.38 -12.69 6.79
C THR A 23 6.40 -12.47 7.91
N ALA A 24 6.51 -11.24 8.43
CA ALA A 24 7.41 -10.98 9.56
C ALA A 24 7.02 -11.79 10.79
N ALA A 25 5.71 -11.90 11.10
CA ALA A 25 5.20 -12.69 12.22
C ALA A 25 5.56 -14.18 12.06
N ILE A 26 5.35 -14.75 10.86
CA ILE A 26 5.71 -16.15 10.56
C ILE A 26 7.20 -16.39 10.82
N TYR A 27 8.08 -15.54 10.31
CA TYR A 27 9.53 -15.74 10.46
C TYR A 27 10.02 -15.51 11.89
N CYS A 28 9.50 -14.51 12.59
CA CYS A 28 9.84 -14.26 14.00
C CYS A 28 9.36 -15.40 14.91
N GLN A 29 8.14 -15.91 14.72
CA GLN A 29 7.64 -17.07 15.47
C GLN A 29 8.46 -18.34 15.22
N ARG A 30 8.82 -18.59 13.96
CA ARG A 30 9.68 -19.73 13.61
C ARG A 30 11.09 -19.64 14.20
N ALA A 31 11.55 -18.43 14.51
CA ALA A 31 12.81 -18.20 15.23
C ALA A 31 12.70 -18.37 16.75
N GLY A 32 11.52 -18.70 17.27
CA GLY A 32 11.27 -18.88 18.71
C GLY A 32 11.15 -17.58 19.49
N LEU A 33 10.94 -16.44 18.82
CA LEU A 33 10.72 -15.17 19.48
C LEU A 33 9.30 -15.06 20.05
N LYS A 34 9.14 -14.36 21.17
CA LYS A 34 7.83 -14.01 21.72
C LYS A 34 7.25 -12.82 20.95
N VAL A 35 6.34 -13.12 20.03
CA VAL A 35 5.76 -12.15 19.07
C VAL A 35 4.33 -11.82 19.44
N VAL A 36 3.89 -10.58 19.16
CA VAL A 36 2.49 -10.20 19.01
C VAL A 36 2.31 -9.39 17.74
N LEU A 37 1.28 -9.73 16.95
CA LEU A 37 0.88 -9.03 15.74
C LEU A 37 -0.34 -8.14 16.04
N VAL A 38 -0.19 -6.83 15.90
CA VAL A 38 -1.30 -5.87 16.02
C VAL A 38 -1.80 -5.55 14.62
N GLY A 39 -2.90 -6.18 14.23
CA GLY A 39 -3.41 -6.16 12.86
C GLY A 39 -4.28 -4.95 12.50
N GLY A 40 -4.82 -4.27 13.51
CA GLY A 40 -5.86 -3.26 13.32
C GLY A 40 -7.25 -3.88 13.16
N TYR A 41 -8.29 -3.05 13.16
CA TYR A 41 -9.67 -3.50 12.92
C TYR A 41 -9.87 -4.08 11.52
N GLU A 42 -9.15 -3.56 10.52
CA GLU A 42 -9.17 -4.05 9.14
C GLU A 42 -7.91 -4.89 8.85
N THR A 43 -7.89 -6.13 9.34
CA THR A 43 -6.78 -7.07 9.10
C THR A 43 -6.67 -7.43 7.62
N GLY A 44 -5.44 -7.71 7.13
CA GLY A 44 -5.17 -8.09 5.73
C GLY A 44 -4.79 -6.93 4.81
N GLY A 45 -4.90 -5.69 5.29
CA GLY A 45 -4.46 -4.48 4.59
C GLY A 45 -5.16 -4.25 3.24
N GLN A 46 -4.49 -3.60 2.30
CA GLN A 46 -5.11 -3.20 1.02
C GLN A 46 -5.56 -4.37 0.12
N LEU A 47 -5.01 -5.57 0.32
CA LEU A 47 -5.34 -6.71 -0.53
C LEU A 47 -6.76 -7.22 -0.35
N ILE A 48 -7.39 -7.02 0.81
CA ILE A 48 -8.76 -7.48 1.07
C ILE A 48 -9.78 -6.87 0.10
N THR A 49 -9.49 -5.69 -0.46
CA THR A 49 -10.34 -5.03 -1.45
C THR A 49 -10.00 -5.40 -2.90
N THR A 50 -8.94 -6.19 -3.13
CA THR A 50 -8.50 -6.62 -4.45
C THR A 50 -9.27 -7.87 -4.89
N THR A 51 -9.86 -7.85 -6.07
CA THR A 51 -10.70 -8.96 -6.57
C THR A 51 -9.88 -10.20 -6.87
N THR A 52 -8.88 -10.10 -7.75
CA THR A 52 -8.03 -11.22 -8.14
C THR A 52 -6.58 -10.76 -8.23
N ILE A 53 -5.68 -11.52 -7.62
CA ILE A 53 -4.22 -11.34 -7.66
C ILE A 53 -3.64 -12.46 -8.51
N GLU A 54 -3.10 -12.11 -9.68
CA GLU A 54 -2.52 -13.08 -10.62
C GLU A 54 -0.98 -13.12 -10.56
N ASN A 55 -0.38 -12.18 -9.81
CA ASN A 55 1.06 -11.96 -9.76
C ASN A 55 1.70 -12.30 -8.41
N PHE A 56 0.99 -13.06 -7.56
CA PHE A 56 1.59 -13.65 -6.37
C PHE A 56 1.98 -15.12 -6.68
N PRO A 57 3.26 -15.49 -6.55
CA PRO A 57 3.71 -16.85 -6.88
C PRO A 57 3.00 -17.92 -6.04
N GLY A 58 2.78 -19.11 -6.66
CA GLY A 58 2.14 -20.24 -5.98
C GLY A 58 0.65 -20.38 -6.27
N PHE A 59 0.03 -19.42 -6.97
CA PHE A 59 -1.41 -19.45 -7.31
C PHE A 59 -1.62 -19.37 -8.84
N PRO A 60 -1.41 -20.46 -9.59
CA PRO A 60 -1.71 -20.47 -11.02
C PRO A 60 -3.22 -20.23 -11.23
N GLY A 61 -3.56 -19.24 -12.09
CA GLY A 61 -4.94 -18.79 -12.29
C GLY A 61 -5.39 -17.68 -11.32
N GLY A 62 -4.50 -17.25 -10.42
CA GLY A 62 -4.77 -16.17 -9.47
C GLY A 62 -5.49 -16.59 -8.20
N ILE A 63 -5.58 -15.68 -7.27
CA ILE A 63 -6.29 -15.84 -5.99
C ILE A 63 -6.99 -14.53 -5.63
N ALA A 64 -8.18 -14.58 -5.03
CA ALA A 64 -8.81 -13.39 -4.47
C ALA A 64 -7.94 -12.78 -3.35
N GLY A 65 -7.83 -11.44 -3.31
CA GLY A 65 -6.95 -10.78 -2.36
C GLY A 65 -7.28 -11.11 -0.91
N GLY A 66 -8.57 -11.13 -0.53
CA GLY A 66 -9.00 -11.58 0.79
C GLY A 66 -8.58 -13.02 1.09
N ALA A 67 -8.80 -13.95 0.15
CA ALA A 67 -8.42 -15.35 0.32
C ALA A 67 -6.90 -15.56 0.46
N LEU A 68 -6.08 -14.73 -0.19
CA LEU A 68 -4.64 -14.75 0.03
C LEU A 68 -4.30 -14.33 1.46
N MET A 69 -4.90 -13.24 1.94
CA MET A 69 -4.65 -12.74 3.30
C MET A 69 -5.17 -13.70 4.36
N ASP A 70 -6.33 -14.34 4.13
CA ASP A 70 -6.85 -15.38 5.03
C ASP A 70 -5.85 -16.54 5.20
N LYS A 71 -5.24 -17.00 4.08
CA LYS A 71 -4.22 -18.07 4.12
C LYS A 71 -2.94 -17.65 4.84
N MET A 72 -2.49 -16.40 4.65
CA MET A 72 -1.32 -15.88 5.37
C MET A 72 -1.61 -15.77 6.87
N MET A 73 -2.77 -15.27 7.23
CA MET A 73 -3.22 -15.15 8.61
C MET A 73 -3.43 -16.54 9.28
N GLU A 74 -3.94 -17.52 8.55
CA GLU A 74 -4.06 -18.91 9.02
C GLU A 74 -2.69 -19.45 9.41
N GLN A 75 -1.68 -19.25 8.57
CA GLN A 75 -0.30 -19.67 8.84
C GLN A 75 0.31 -18.94 10.07
N VAL A 76 -0.01 -17.66 10.28
CA VAL A 76 0.39 -16.92 11.49
C VAL A 76 -0.23 -17.56 12.75
N LYS A 77 -1.53 -17.90 12.68
CA LYS A 77 -2.25 -18.51 13.81
C LYS A 77 -1.80 -19.93 14.11
N GLU A 78 -1.49 -20.74 13.10
CA GLU A 78 -0.94 -22.10 13.26
C GLU A 78 0.39 -22.09 14.03
N LEU A 79 1.16 -21.02 13.96
CA LEU A 79 2.37 -20.82 14.74
C LEU A 79 2.10 -20.27 16.16
N ASN A 80 0.85 -20.22 16.59
CA ASN A 80 0.42 -19.68 17.89
C ASN A 80 0.84 -18.22 18.13
N CYS A 81 0.97 -17.41 17.07
CA CYS A 81 1.20 -15.98 17.20
C CYS A 81 -0.06 -15.28 17.69
N PRO A 82 -0.05 -14.57 18.82
CA PRO A 82 -1.17 -13.70 19.21
C PRO A 82 -1.42 -12.63 18.16
N VAL A 83 -2.67 -12.53 17.69
CA VAL A 83 -3.12 -11.51 16.74
C VAL A 83 -4.17 -10.65 17.41
N LEU A 84 -3.92 -9.34 17.45
CA LEU A 84 -4.83 -8.36 18.04
C LEU A 84 -5.52 -7.59 16.92
N ASN A 85 -6.86 -7.62 16.93
CA ASN A 85 -7.70 -6.88 15.96
C ASN A 85 -8.02 -5.47 16.47
N GLU A 86 -7.02 -4.80 17.02
CA GLU A 86 -7.10 -3.48 17.63
C GLU A 86 -6.16 -2.52 16.90
N ASP A 87 -6.54 -1.25 16.82
CA ASP A 87 -5.65 -0.24 16.25
C ASP A 87 -4.58 0.18 17.27
N VAL A 88 -3.35 0.40 16.81
CA VAL A 88 -2.31 1.04 17.61
C VAL A 88 -2.64 2.53 17.72
N THR A 89 -2.74 3.03 18.94
CA THR A 89 -3.06 4.43 19.24
C THR A 89 -1.83 5.26 19.59
N ASN A 90 -0.79 4.62 20.14
CA ASN A 90 0.46 5.30 20.48
C ASN A 90 1.65 4.33 20.45
N VAL A 91 2.83 4.85 20.11
CA VAL A 91 4.11 4.13 20.19
C VAL A 91 5.11 5.03 20.87
N ASP A 92 5.52 4.70 22.11
CA ASP A 92 6.57 5.41 22.82
C ASP A 92 7.94 4.82 22.45
N LEU A 93 8.72 5.58 21.69
CA LEU A 93 10.07 5.24 21.25
C LEU A 93 11.16 5.96 22.10
N ASN A 94 10.78 6.63 23.19
CA ASN A 94 11.72 7.36 24.04
C ASN A 94 12.22 6.53 25.22
N THR A 95 11.47 5.50 25.61
CA THR A 95 11.81 4.58 26.70
C THR A 95 12.23 3.21 26.14
N TYR A 96 12.97 2.43 26.92
CA TYR A 96 13.31 1.05 26.61
C TYR A 96 13.03 0.19 27.85
N PRO A 97 12.30 -0.93 27.73
CA PRO A 97 11.64 -1.45 26.53
C PRO A 97 10.66 -0.45 25.92
N TYR A 98 10.46 -0.52 24.59
CA TYR A 98 9.48 0.30 23.88
C TYR A 98 8.05 -0.04 24.32
N LYS A 99 7.14 0.93 24.23
CA LYS A 99 5.76 0.73 24.62
C LYS A 99 4.80 0.99 23.45
N VAL A 100 3.90 0.05 23.22
CA VAL A 100 2.85 0.12 22.19
C VAL A 100 1.50 0.09 22.91
N SER A 101 0.69 1.12 22.73
CA SER A 101 -0.67 1.23 23.27
C SER A 101 -1.68 0.96 22.16
N ILE A 102 -2.76 0.24 22.45
CA ILE A 102 -3.81 -0.13 21.51
C ILE A 102 -5.18 0.44 21.92
N SER A 103 -6.15 0.38 21.02
CA SER A 103 -7.44 1.07 21.13
C SER A 103 -8.32 0.64 22.30
N ASN A 104 -8.16 -0.58 22.81
CA ASN A 104 -8.87 -1.06 24.00
C ASN A 104 -8.25 -0.58 25.33
N GLY A 105 -7.12 0.15 25.27
CA GLY A 105 -6.40 0.67 26.44
C GLY A 105 -5.25 -0.22 26.93
N ASP A 106 -5.03 -1.40 26.36
CA ASP A 106 -3.92 -2.25 26.74
C ASP A 106 -2.57 -1.68 26.24
N GLU A 107 -1.51 -1.98 26.99
CA GLU A 107 -0.14 -1.59 26.70
C GLU A 107 0.77 -2.83 26.62
N TYR A 108 1.62 -2.85 25.61
CA TYR A 108 2.58 -3.91 25.34
C TYR A 108 4.00 -3.36 25.39
N LEU A 109 4.83 -3.98 26.23
CA LEU A 109 6.26 -3.67 26.28
C LEU A 109 7.00 -4.59 25.31
N THR A 110 7.99 -4.05 24.61
CA THR A 110 8.74 -4.82 23.62
C THR A 110 10.17 -4.36 23.45
N ASN A 111 11.07 -5.30 23.18
CA ASN A 111 12.46 -5.02 22.85
C ASN A 111 12.63 -4.49 21.43
N ASN A 112 11.75 -4.93 20.50
CA ASN A 112 11.84 -4.55 19.09
C ASN A 112 10.45 -4.25 18.52
N ILE A 113 10.38 -3.43 17.46
CA ILE A 113 9.15 -3.15 16.71
C ILE A 113 9.42 -3.33 15.21
N ILE A 114 8.54 -4.08 14.53
CA ILE A 114 8.48 -4.12 13.07
C ILE A 114 7.26 -3.32 12.61
N ILE A 115 7.49 -2.21 11.90
CA ILE A 115 6.44 -1.33 11.38
C ILE A 115 6.09 -1.78 9.96
N ALA A 116 4.89 -2.34 9.79
CA ALA A 116 4.35 -2.87 8.54
C ALA A 116 2.99 -2.28 8.19
N THR A 117 2.75 -1.02 8.57
CA THR A 117 1.46 -0.32 8.49
C THR A 117 1.01 0.04 7.07
N GLY A 118 1.88 -0.17 6.07
CA GLY A 118 1.56 0.01 4.66
C GLY A 118 1.39 1.47 4.24
N ALA A 119 0.64 1.69 3.15
CA ALA A 119 0.35 3.02 2.61
C ALA A 119 -1.05 3.04 1.98
N LYS A 120 -1.81 4.10 2.16
CA LYS A 120 -3.13 4.27 1.56
C LYS A 120 -3.02 4.97 0.21
N ALA A 121 -3.71 4.46 -0.80
CA ALA A 121 -3.81 5.13 -2.10
C ALA A 121 -4.55 6.47 -1.95
N ARG A 122 -4.13 7.46 -2.74
CA ARG A 122 -4.86 8.70 -2.87
C ARG A 122 -5.95 8.53 -3.92
N TYR A 123 -7.13 8.98 -3.56
CA TYR A 123 -8.28 9.09 -4.44
C TYR A 123 -8.63 10.56 -4.67
N LEU A 124 -9.54 10.84 -5.61
CA LEU A 124 -9.96 12.21 -5.91
C LEU A 124 -10.91 12.79 -4.85
N GLY A 125 -11.52 11.93 -4.03
CA GLY A 125 -12.49 12.33 -3.01
C GLY A 125 -13.86 12.67 -3.59
N LEU A 126 -14.17 12.16 -4.79
CA LEU A 126 -15.43 12.41 -5.46
C LEU A 126 -16.58 11.66 -4.76
N LYS A 127 -17.78 12.21 -4.90
CA LYS A 127 -19.00 11.54 -4.46
C LYS A 127 -19.07 10.15 -5.09
N ASP A 128 -19.43 9.16 -4.30
CA ASP A 128 -19.60 7.77 -4.71
C ASP A 128 -18.33 7.07 -5.25
N GLU A 129 -17.14 7.70 -5.22
CA GLU A 129 -15.89 7.11 -5.69
C GLU A 129 -15.63 5.72 -5.11
N LYS A 130 -15.92 5.54 -3.81
CA LYS A 130 -15.75 4.25 -3.12
C LYS A 130 -16.56 3.12 -3.75
N ASN A 131 -17.71 3.42 -4.36
CA ASN A 131 -18.58 2.43 -5.01
C ASN A 131 -17.96 1.84 -6.28
N PHE A 132 -17.00 2.55 -6.88
CA PHE A 132 -16.31 2.17 -8.11
C PHE A 132 -14.94 1.54 -7.89
N VAL A 133 -14.39 1.59 -6.66
CA VAL A 133 -13.13 0.90 -6.33
C VAL A 133 -13.30 -0.60 -6.58
N GLY A 134 -12.41 -1.19 -7.41
CA GLY A 134 -12.52 -2.57 -7.90
C GLY A 134 -13.62 -2.82 -8.93
N LYS A 135 -14.42 -1.78 -9.28
CA LYS A 135 -15.50 -1.87 -10.28
C LYS A 135 -15.32 -0.85 -11.41
N GLY A 136 -14.07 -0.50 -11.70
CA GLY A 136 -13.69 0.47 -12.73
C GLY A 136 -12.70 1.51 -12.25
N VAL A 137 -12.57 1.76 -10.94
CA VAL A 137 -11.52 2.60 -10.35
C VAL A 137 -10.48 1.72 -9.71
N SER A 138 -9.21 1.88 -10.10
CA SER A 138 -8.04 1.14 -9.61
C SER A 138 -6.89 2.09 -9.25
N VAL A 139 -5.94 1.57 -8.48
CA VAL A 139 -4.72 2.27 -8.05
C VAL A 139 -3.44 1.53 -8.48
N CYS A 140 -3.58 0.49 -9.31
CA CYS A 140 -2.48 -0.38 -9.70
C CYS A 140 -2.68 -0.95 -11.10
N ALA A 141 -2.03 -0.37 -12.10
CA ALA A 141 -2.11 -0.88 -13.49
C ALA A 141 -1.46 -2.26 -13.66
N THR A 142 -0.39 -2.55 -12.90
CA THR A 142 0.27 -3.86 -12.95
C THR A 142 -0.56 -4.98 -12.31
N CYS A 143 -1.50 -4.63 -11.42
CA CYS A 143 -2.40 -5.58 -10.81
C CYS A 143 -3.61 -5.84 -11.71
N ASP A 144 -4.25 -4.78 -12.19
CA ASP A 144 -5.58 -4.84 -12.78
C ASP A 144 -5.60 -4.64 -14.31
N GLY A 145 -4.48 -4.20 -14.91
CA GLY A 145 -4.43 -3.80 -16.32
C GLY A 145 -4.85 -4.90 -17.30
N PHE A 146 -4.58 -6.16 -16.97
CA PHE A 146 -4.98 -7.29 -17.80
C PHE A 146 -6.49 -7.39 -17.99
N PHE A 147 -7.31 -7.03 -16.99
CA PHE A 147 -8.77 -7.06 -17.06
C PHE A 147 -9.37 -6.01 -18.01
N TYR A 148 -8.53 -5.07 -18.47
CA TYR A 148 -8.92 -4.00 -19.40
C TYR A 148 -8.44 -4.23 -20.84
N LYS A 149 -8.23 -5.49 -21.23
CA LYS A 149 -7.87 -5.86 -22.59
C LYS A 149 -8.96 -5.40 -23.58
N LYS A 150 -8.53 -4.70 -24.63
CA LYS A 150 -9.40 -4.11 -25.68
C LYS A 150 -10.44 -3.12 -25.14
N LYS A 151 -10.14 -2.44 -24.03
CA LYS A 151 -11.00 -1.44 -23.40
C LYS A 151 -10.35 -0.06 -23.43
N THR A 152 -11.17 0.97 -23.22
CA THR A 152 -10.74 2.35 -23.09
C THR A 152 -10.57 2.70 -21.62
N VAL A 153 -9.38 3.14 -21.23
CA VAL A 153 -9.05 3.47 -19.83
C VAL A 153 -8.38 4.83 -19.73
N CYS A 154 -8.39 5.41 -18.55
CA CYS A 154 -7.58 6.58 -18.27
C CYS A 154 -6.70 6.40 -17.04
N VAL A 155 -5.59 7.15 -17.02
CA VAL A 155 -4.69 7.32 -15.88
C VAL A 155 -4.81 8.78 -15.42
N VAL A 156 -5.14 8.97 -14.16
CA VAL A 156 -5.22 10.30 -13.55
C VAL A 156 -3.90 10.60 -12.85
N GLY A 157 -3.17 11.58 -13.37
CA GLY A 157 -1.86 11.98 -12.84
C GLY A 157 -0.91 12.52 -13.90
N GLY A 158 0.22 13.09 -13.49
CA GLY A 158 1.17 13.71 -14.42
C GLY A 158 2.65 13.54 -14.02
N GLY A 159 2.96 12.57 -13.19
CA GLY A 159 4.33 12.20 -12.81
C GLY A 159 4.79 10.89 -13.45
N ASN A 160 6.00 10.43 -13.12
CA ASN A 160 6.57 9.18 -13.63
C ASN A 160 5.67 7.97 -13.38
N THR A 161 4.99 7.90 -12.23
CA THR A 161 4.02 6.83 -11.95
C THR A 161 2.93 6.77 -13.01
N ALA A 162 2.35 7.93 -13.38
CA ALA A 162 1.31 7.97 -14.41
C ALA A 162 1.85 7.49 -15.78
N ALA A 163 3.09 7.83 -16.12
CA ALA A 163 3.72 7.34 -17.35
C ALA A 163 3.90 5.80 -17.33
N ILE A 164 4.42 5.26 -16.24
CA ILE A 164 4.66 3.82 -16.08
C ILE A 164 3.33 3.06 -16.18
N GLU A 165 2.30 3.52 -15.49
CA GLU A 165 0.98 2.90 -15.51
C GLU A 165 0.33 2.99 -16.90
N ALA A 166 0.39 4.15 -17.57
CA ALA A 166 -0.15 4.32 -18.91
C ALA A 166 0.55 3.42 -19.95
N LEU A 167 1.88 3.33 -19.91
CA LEU A 167 2.66 2.44 -20.76
C LEU A 167 2.35 0.96 -20.48
N HIS A 168 2.10 0.61 -19.22
CA HIS A 168 1.71 -0.76 -18.86
C HIS A 168 0.32 -1.08 -19.42
N LEU A 169 -0.66 -0.20 -19.19
CA LEU A 169 -2.03 -0.37 -19.69
C LEU A 169 -2.10 -0.44 -21.20
N ALA A 170 -1.29 0.32 -21.93
CA ALA A 170 -1.25 0.32 -23.40
C ALA A 170 -0.87 -1.05 -24.01
N LYS A 171 -0.28 -1.97 -23.23
CA LYS A 171 -0.04 -3.35 -23.66
C LYS A 171 -1.34 -4.12 -23.85
N TYR A 172 -2.37 -3.81 -23.10
CA TYR A 172 -3.64 -4.54 -23.04
C TYR A 172 -4.81 -3.73 -23.63
N ALA A 173 -4.93 -2.48 -23.20
CA ALA A 173 -6.02 -1.60 -23.56
C ALA A 173 -6.02 -1.26 -25.06
N GLU A 174 -7.17 -0.92 -25.57
CA GLU A 174 -7.34 -0.35 -26.91
C GLU A 174 -6.89 1.10 -26.95
N LYS A 175 -7.29 1.88 -25.93
CA LYS A 175 -6.94 3.29 -25.78
C LYS A 175 -6.68 3.65 -24.32
N VAL A 176 -5.68 4.49 -24.10
CA VAL A 176 -5.31 5.01 -22.78
C VAL A 176 -5.29 6.54 -22.83
N TYR A 177 -6.03 7.20 -21.97
CA TYR A 177 -5.95 8.64 -21.80
C TYR A 177 -5.17 8.98 -20.52
N ILE A 178 -4.26 9.96 -20.56
CA ILE A 178 -3.69 10.53 -19.35
C ILE A 178 -4.41 11.85 -19.07
N ILE A 179 -5.15 11.89 -17.98
CA ILE A 179 -5.89 13.08 -17.53
C ILE A 179 -5.02 13.82 -16.51
N TYR A 180 -4.64 15.05 -16.82
CA TYR A 180 -3.76 15.82 -15.98
C TYR A 180 -4.21 17.27 -15.82
N ARG A 181 -4.27 17.74 -14.58
CA ARG A 181 -4.78 19.07 -14.20
C ARG A 181 -3.93 20.26 -14.67
N GLN A 182 -2.69 20.03 -15.10
CA GLN A 182 -1.80 21.07 -15.62
C GLN A 182 -1.72 21.01 -17.15
N ASP A 183 -1.05 22.00 -17.74
CA ASP A 183 -0.91 22.18 -19.18
C ASP A 183 0.18 21.29 -19.80
N SER A 184 1.06 20.74 -18.99
CA SER A 184 2.21 19.94 -19.44
C SER A 184 2.80 19.09 -18.32
N PHE A 185 3.57 18.07 -18.67
CA PHE A 185 4.20 17.15 -17.72
C PHE A 185 5.48 17.73 -17.08
N LYS A 186 5.34 18.69 -16.16
CA LYS A 186 6.51 19.36 -15.51
C LYS A 186 7.29 18.47 -14.54
N LYS A 187 6.63 17.43 -13.98
CA LYS A 187 7.20 16.52 -12.97
C LYS A 187 7.56 15.13 -13.52
N MET A 188 7.33 14.92 -14.81
CA MET A 188 7.64 13.67 -15.50
C MET A 188 8.98 13.79 -16.19
N GLU A 189 9.82 12.78 -16.06
CA GLU A 189 11.12 12.71 -16.75
C GLU A 189 10.95 12.77 -18.26
N LYS A 190 11.88 13.45 -18.96
CA LYS A 190 11.83 13.64 -20.42
C LYS A 190 11.79 12.31 -21.17
N GLU A 191 12.56 11.33 -20.71
CA GLU A 191 12.56 9.99 -21.30
C GLU A 191 11.18 9.33 -21.26
N MET A 192 10.48 9.45 -20.13
CA MET A 192 9.11 8.92 -20.01
C MET A 192 8.14 9.65 -20.93
N GLN A 193 8.25 10.97 -21.05
CA GLN A 193 7.44 11.75 -21.99
C GLN A 193 7.66 11.29 -23.44
N GLU A 194 8.91 11.03 -23.85
CA GLU A 194 9.22 10.53 -25.20
C GLU A 194 8.68 9.10 -25.43
N ARG A 195 8.74 8.24 -24.44
CA ARG A 195 8.12 6.89 -24.52
C ARG A 195 6.60 6.98 -24.71
N LEU A 196 5.94 7.87 -23.96
CA LEU A 196 4.50 8.09 -24.10
C LEU A 196 4.14 8.60 -25.49
N LYS A 197 4.85 9.61 -26.02
CA LYS A 197 4.63 10.20 -27.35
C LYS A 197 4.75 9.18 -28.50
N LYS A 198 5.63 8.19 -28.35
CA LYS A 198 5.84 7.14 -29.35
C LYS A 198 4.74 6.09 -29.37
N ASN A 199 3.86 6.06 -28.36
CA ASN A 199 2.82 5.04 -28.25
C ASN A 199 1.47 5.56 -28.82
N PRO A 200 1.01 5.03 -29.98
CA PRO A 200 -0.19 5.52 -30.65
C PRO A 200 -1.51 5.28 -29.86
N LYS A 201 -1.46 4.44 -28.86
CA LYS A 201 -2.62 4.15 -28.02
C LYS A 201 -2.81 5.16 -26.88
N ILE A 202 -1.81 6.06 -26.64
CA ILE A 202 -1.82 6.97 -25.49
C ILE A 202 -2.10 8.39 -25.95
N ASP A 203 -3.16 8.99 -25.43
CA ASP A 203 -3.52 10.39 -25.61
C ASP A 203 -3.50 11.16 -24.30
N TYR A 204 -3.45 12.49 -24.39
CA TYR A 204 -3.39 13.36 -23.23
C TYR A 204 -4.58 14.30 -23.17
N VAL A 205 -5.14 14.47 -21.98
CA VAL A 205 -6.17 15.47 -21.67
C VAL A 205 -5.58 16.39 -20.61
N PHE A 206 -4.95 17.46 -21.06
CA PHE A 206 -4.35 18.48 -20.19
C PHE A 206 -5.36 19.50 -19.69
N ASN A 207 -4.98 20.23 -18.64
CA ASN A 207 -5.84 21.19 -17.94
C ASN A 207 -7.19 20.59 -17.55
N ALA A 208 -7.21 19.32 -17.15
CA ALA A 208 -8.42 18.54 -16.97
C ALA A 208 -8.42 17.76 -15.67
N GLU A 209 -9.56 17.69 -15.03
CA GLU A 209 -9.79 16.93 -13.80
C GLU A 209 -11.07 16.11 -13.93
N VAL A 210 -11.04 14.87 -13.43
CA VAL A 210 -12.24 14.03 -13.30
C VAL A 210 -13.07 14.58 -12.16
N VAL A 211 -14.36 14.83 -12.39
CA VAL A 211 -15.28 15.42 -11.42
C VAL A 211 -16.45 14.50 -11.06
N GLU A 212 -16.72 13.48 -11.86
CA GLU A 212 -17.81 12.53 -11.59
C GLU A 212 -17.52 11.18 -12.25
N TYR A 213 -17.93 10.12 -11.58
CA TYR A 213 -17.98 8.74 -12.12
C TYR A 213 -19.43 8.39 -12.44
N ILE A 214 -19.64 7.80 -13.61
CA ILE A 214 -20.96 7.35 -14.06
C ILE A 214 -20.92 5.84 -14.22
N GLY A 215 -21.80 5.15 -13.50
CA GLY A 215 -21.93 3.72 -13.51
C GLY A 215 -22.95 3.22 -14.52
N ASN A 216 -22.74 2.01 -15.01
CA ASN A 216 -23.76 1.27 -15.72
C ASN A 216 -24.82 0.77 -14.73
N GLU A 217 -26.08 1.08 -14.95
CA GLU A 217 -27.18 0.75 -14.04
C GLU A 217 -27.33 -0.75 -13.76
N LYS A 218 -27.07 -1.61 -14.76
CA LYS A 218 -27.21 -3.06 -14.67
C LYS A 218 -26.02 -3.72 -14.00
N THR A 219 -24.79 -3.35 -14.41
CA THR A 219 -23.56 -4.02 -13.95
C THR A 219 -22.95 -3.37 -12.71
N LYS A 220 -23.38 -2.15 -12.36
CA LYS A 220 -22.81 -1.33 -11.30
C LYS A 220 -21.30 -1.06 -11.45
N LYS A 221 -20.75 -1.27 -12.67
CA LYS A 221 -19.38 -0.95 -13.05
C LYS A 221 -19.31 0.43 -13.67
N LEU A 222 -18.13 1.02 -13.69
CA LEU A 222 -17.86 2.27 -14.39
C LEU A 222 -18.25 2.16 -15.87
N ALA A 223 -18.86 3.21 -16.43
CA ALA A 223 -19.24 3.30 -17.83
C ALA A 223 -18.72 4.59 -18.50
N SER A 224 -18.65 5.67 -17.75
CA SER A 224 -18.11 6.95 -18.21
C SER A 224 -17.64 7.79 -17.04
N ILE A 225 -16.91 8.86 -17.35
CA ILE A 225 -16.47 9.89 -16.41
C ILE A 225 -16.85 11.27 -16.94
N LYS A 226 -17.11 12.22 -16.05
CA LYS A 226 -17.14 13.65 -16.42
C LYS A 226 -15.80 14.28 -16.10
N VAL A 227 -15.30 15.02 -17.06
CA VAL A 227 -14.03 15.74 -16.98
C VAL A 227 -14.26 17.22 -17.16
N ILE A 228 -13.79 18.05 -16.23
CA ILE A 228 -13.83 19.50 -16.33
C ILE A 228 -12.52 20.02 -16.92
N ASN A 229 -12.60 20.92 -17.87
CA ASN A 229 -11.45 21.70 -18.32
C ASN A 229 -11.21 22.86 -17.34
N ASN A 230 -10.04 22.90 -16.71
CA ASN A 230 -9.72 23.91 -15.69
C ASN A 230 -9.65 25.34 -16.20
N LYS A 231 -9.43 25.54 -17.52
CA LYS A 231 -9.35 26.86 -18.16
C LYS A 231 -10.72 27.34 -18.66
N THR A 232 -11.42 26.51 -19.42
CA THR A 232 -12.70 26.88 -20.02
C THR A 232 -13.90 26.62 -19.11
N LYS A 233 -13.74 25.79 -18.07
CA LYS A 233 -14.80 25.31 -17.18
C LYS A 233 -15.84 24.43 -17.87
N GLU A 234 -15.61 24.05 -19.10
CA GLU A 234 -16.45 23.14 -19.85
C GLU A 234 -16.34 21.71 -19.23
N ILE A 235 -17.47 21.04 -19.12
CA ILE A 235 -17.56 19.65 -18.65
C ILE A 235 -17.89 18.76 -19.83
N THR A 236 -17.07 17.77 -20.07
CA THR A 236 -17.24 16.77 -21.13
C THR A 236 -17.39 15.39 -20.53
N GLU A 237 -18.33 14.60 -21.03
CA GLU A 237 -18.46 13.20 -20.69
C GLU A 237 -17.59 12.34 -21.61
N MET A 238 -16.79 11.44 -21.03
CA MET A 238 -15.94 10.50 -21.74
C MET A 238 -16.32 9.06 -21.37
N LYS A 239 -16.64 8.24 -22.36
CA LYS A 239 -16.83 6.79 -22.15
C LYS A 239 -15.52 6.20 -21.64
N MET A 240 -15.60 5.40 -20.57
CA MET A 240 -14.41 4.91 -19.89
C MET A 240 -14.73 3.60 -19.17
N ASP A 241 -13.98 2.55 -19.47
CA ASP A 241 -14.11 1.26 -18.78
C ASP A 241 -13.32 1.20 -17.47
N GLY A 242 -12.27 2.02 -17.34
CA GLY A 242 -11.43 2.05 -16.17
C GLY A 242 -10.69 3.36 -15.94
N VAL A 243 -10.52 3.72 -14.68
CA VAL A 243 -9.77 4.88 -14.21
C VAL A 243 -8.68 4.41 -13.25
N PHE A 244 -7.43 4.72 -13.55
CA PHE A 244 -6.27 4.34 -12.76
C PHE A 244 -5.70 5.56 -12.05
N MET A 245 -5.67 5.54 -10.71
CA MET A 245 -5.19 6.64 -9.89
C MET A 245 -3.67 6.62 -9.76
N ALA A 246 -3.00 7.56 -10.42
CA ALA A 246 -1.55 7.77 -10.33
C ALA A 246 -1.20 9.12 -9.67
N ILE A 247 -1.98 9.49 -8.62
CA ILE A 247 -1.84 10.76 -7.89
C ILE A 247 -1.07 10.60 -6.57
N GLY A 248 -0.48 9.43 -6.36
CA GLY A 248 0.36 9.12 -5.20
C GLY A 248 -0.31 8.25 -4.15
N LYS A 249 0.48 7.90 -3.14
CA LYS A 249 0.03 7.17 -1.95
C LYS A 249 0.50 7.92 -0.72
N ASN A 250 -0.22 7.77 0.39
CA ASN A 250 0.19 8.26 1.70
C ASN A 250 0.65 7.07 2.54
N PRO A 251 1.91 7.03 3.00
CA PRO A 251 2.34 6.02 3.96
C PRO A 251 1.54 6.16 5.26
N THR A 252 1.21 5.03 5.88
CA THR A 252 0.49 5.02 7.16
C THR A 252 1.52 5.11 8.30
N SER A 253 2.11 6.28 8.44
CA SER A 253 3.19 6.61 9.38
C SER A 253 2.83 7.74 10.36
N ASP A 254 1.56 8.12 10.42
CA ASP A 254 1.09 9.26 11.23
C ASP A 254 1.44 9.12 12.71
N LEU A 255 1.42 7.91 13.26
CA LEU A 255 1.80 7.58 14.63
C LEU A 255 3.25 7.96 14.98
N PHE A 256 4.10 8.16 13.96
CA PHE A 256 5.54 8.38 14.16
C PHE A 256 5.99 9.79 13.83
N LYS A 257 5.08 10.70 13.43
CA LYS A 257 5.41 12.07 12.98
C LYS A 257 6.14 12.90 14.04
N ASP A 258 5.75 12.73 15.30
CA ASP A 258 6.31 13.48 16.41
C ASP A 258 7.36 12.69 17.22
N SER A 259 7.82 11.55 16.66
CA SER A 259 8.83 10.70 17.27
C SER A 259 10.23 10.99 16.71
N LYS A 260 11.25 10.31 17.26
CA LYS A 260 12.64 10.36 16.77
C LYS A 260 12.85 9.51 15.50
N LEU A 261 11.83 8.81 15.01
CA LEU A 261 11.91 8.00 13.81
C LEU A 261 12.01 8.90 12.57
N GLU A 262 13.01 8.67 11.72
CA GLU A 262 13.20 9.47 10.53
C GLU A 262 12.14 9.17 9.46
N LEU A 263 11.42 10.23 9.06
CA LEU A 263 10.50 10.23 7.94
C LEU A 263 11.03 11.11 6.81
N ASP A 264 10.82 10.71 5.57
CA ASP A 264 11.14 11.56 4.44
C ASP A 264 10.06 12.65 4.20
N LYS A 265 10.31 13.52 3.23
CA LYS A 265 9.40 14.63 2.87
C LYS A 265 7.99 14.19 2.43
N LEU A 266 7.81 12.91 2.12
CA LEU A 266 6.52 12.32 1.72
C LEU A 266 5.88 11.51 2.85
N GLY A 267 6.55 11.42 4.01
CA GLY A 267 6.12 10.69 5.19
C GLY A 267 6.51 9.20 5.20
N TYR A 268 7.30 8.72 4.25
CA TYR A 268 7.80 7.34 4.30
C TYR A 268 8.87 7.19 5.38
N ILE A 269 8.83 6.07 6.10
CA ILE A 269 9.88 5.74 7.08
C ILE A 269 11.19 5.51 6.33
N VAL A 270 12.25 6.19 6.77
CA VAL A 270 13.59 6.04 6.18
C VAL A 270 14.25 4.79 6.76
N THR A 271 14.71 3.92 5.88
CA THR A 271 15.50 2.73 6.24
C THR A 271 16.92 2.86 5.67
N GLN A 272 17.85 2.10 6.24
CA GLN A 272 19.18 1.97 5.68
C GLN A 272 19.12 1.38 4.26
N PRO A 273 20.11 1.64 3.40
CA PRO A 273 20.17 1.04 2.07
C PRO A 273 20.13 -0.49 2.15
N ASP A 274 19.29 -1.11 1.28
CA ASP A 274 19.11 -2.56 1.18
C ASP A 274 18.75 -3.28 2.49
N SER A 275 18.14 -2.54 3.42
CA SER A 275 17.81 -2.99 4.77
C SER A 275 16.42 -2.50 5.20
N THR A 276 15.87 -3.11 6.24
CA THR A 276 14.65 -2.66 6.92
C THR A 276 14.94 -1.92 8.24
N ARG A 277 16.21 -1.84 8.64
CA ARG A 277 16.65 -1.11 9.84
C ARG A 277 16.40 0.38 9.66
N THR A 278 15.85 0.99 10.69
CA THR A 278 15.65 2.46 10.74
C THR A 278 16.85 3.15 11.41
N ASN A 279 16.71 4.44 11.67
CA ASN A 279 17.67 5.20 12.48
C ASN A 279 17.64 4.84 13.99
N LEU A 280 16.63 4.10 14.44
CA LEU A 280 16.49 3.68 15.84
C LEU A 280 16.81 2.18 15.99
N LYS A 281 17.61 1.84 17.03
CA LYS A 281 17.97 0.45 17.33
C LYS A 281 16.71 -0.36 17.67
N GLY A 282 16.59 -1.58 17.12
CA GLY A 282 15.45 -2.46 17.36
C GLY A 282 14.15 -2.03 16.67
N ILE A 283 14.17 -1.00 15.82
CA ILE A 283 13.02 -0.54 15.03
C ILE A 283 13.28 -0.81 13.56
N TYR A 284 12.40 -1.59 12.97
CA TYR A 284 12.43 -2.01 11.55
C TYR A 284 11.18 -1.52 10.84
N ALA A 285 11.29 -1.21 9.56
CA ALA A 285 10.15 -0.81 8.73
C ALA A 285 10.14 -1.55 7.40
N CYS A 286 9.02 -2.15 7.04
CA CYS A 286 8.89 -2.98 5.84
C CYS A 286 7.55 -2.79 5.13
N GLY A 287 7.50 -3.17 3.86
CA GLY A 287 6.32 -2.99 3.01
C GLY A 287 6.13 -1.54 2.56
N ASP A 288 4.90 -1.21 2.24
CA ASP A 288 4.54 0.06 1.60
C ASP A 288 4.81 1.30 2.46
N VAL A 289 4.97 1.17 3.77
CA VAL A 289 5.27 2.30 4.67
C VAL A 289 6.68 2.83 4.50
N ALA A 290 7.63 1.98 4.10
CA ALA A 290 9.03 2.34 3.88
C ALA A 290 9.41 2.35 2.38
N ASN A 291 8.80 1.47 1.58
CA ASN A 291 9.14 1.37 0.16
C ASN A 291 8.30 2.31 -0.71
N LYS A 292 9.00 3.17 -1.48
CA LYS A 292 8.38 4.12 -2.43
C LYS A 292 8.24 3.58 -3.85
N LYS A 293 9.07 2.61 -4.22
CA LYS A 293 9.25 2.20 -5.63
C LYS A 293 8.35 1.03 -6.02
N ILE A 294 8.36 -0.02 -5.22
CA ILE A 294 7.70 -1.29 -5.57
C ILE A 294 6.56 -1.55 -4.58
N LYS A 295 5.33 -1.44 -5.04
CA LYS A 295 4.10 -1.63 -4.26
C LYS A 295 3.44 -2.93 -4.70
N GLN A 296 4.06 -4.07 -4.39
CA GLN A 296 3.60 -5.40 -4.75
C GLN A 296 3.53 -6.30 -3.51
N ALA A 297 2.51 -7.14 -3.43
CA ALA A 297 2.28 -8.04 -2.30
C ALA A 297 3.48 -8.95 -2.03
N VAL A 298 4.03 -9.56 -3.07
CA VAL A 298 5.20 -10.45 -2.97
C VAL A 298 6.45 -9.71 -2.51
N PHE A 299 6.63 -8.45 -2.93
CA PHE A 299 7.76 -7.64 -2.49
C PHE A 299 7.60 -7.24 -1.02
N SER A 300 6.39 -6.85 -0.60
CA SER A 300 6.09 -6.56 0.80
C SER A 300 6.30 -7.79 1.69
N ALA A 301 5.88 -8.99 1.25
CA ALA A 301 6.17 -10.24 1.96
C ALA A 301 7.68 -10.48 2.07
N GLY A 302 8.45 -10.29 1.00
CA GLY A 302 9.91 -10.39 1.01
C GLY A 302 10.58 -9.42 1.99
N GLN A 303 10.07 -8.18 2.08
CA GLN A 303 10.57 -7.21 3.06
C GLN A 303 10.19 -7.61 4.51
N GLY A 304 9.03 -8.21 4.74
CA GLY A 304 8.67 -8.78 6.05
C GLY A 304 9.63 -9.89 6.48
N CYS A 305 9.99 -10.77 5.53
CA CYS A 305 11.03 -11.77 5.75
C CYS A 305 12.38 -11.12 6.11
N LEU A 306 12.81 -10.11 5.33
CA LEU A 306 14.07 -9.40 5.58
C LEU A 306 14.08 -8.76 6.98
N ALA A 307 12.99 -8.09 7.38
CA ALA A 307 12.89 -7.46 8.70
C ALA A 307 13.05 -8.47 9.84
N ALA A 308 12.39 -9.61 9.73
CA ALA A 308 12.52 -10.67 10.71
C ALA A 308 13.93 -11.29 10.76
N MET A 309 14.58 -11.49 9.62
CA MET A 309 15.94 -12.02 9.54
C MET A 309 16.97 -11.04 10.11
N GLU A 310 16.83 -9.75 9.82
CA GLU A 310 17.69 -8.72 10.38
C GLU A 310 17.53 -8.59 11.89
N LEU A 311 16.28 -8.63 12.39
CA LEU A 311 16.00 -8.63 13.82
C LEU A 311 16.67 -9.84 14.51
N GLN A 312 16.53 -11.06 13.94
CA GLN A 312 17.19 -12.27 14.47
C GLN A 312 18.71 -12.12 14.54
N SER A 313 19.32 -11.58 13.47
CA SER A 313 20.75 -11.32 13.43
C SER A 313 21.18 -10.35 14.53
N ASP A 314 20.45 -9.26 14.71
CA ASP A 314 20.74 -8.24 15.72
C ASP A 314 20.51 -8.77 17.16
N TYR A 315 19.55 -9.68 17.34
CA TYR A 315 19.24 -10.32 18.62
C TYR A 315 20.30 -11.37 19.04
N SER A 316 20.89 -12.06 18.05
CA SER A 316 21.90 -13.11 18.31
C SER A 316 23.28 -12.56 18.70
N ILE A 317 23.50 -11.25 18.56
CA ILE A 317 24.77 -10.57 18.87
C ILE A 317 24.82 -10.11 20.35
N HIS A 318 23.73 -10.28 21.09
CA HIS A 318 23.59 -9.90 22.50
C HIS A 318 23.27 -11.11 23.37
#